data_6a749a77e8c9f6a14d4bffbcbeafbfad
#
_entry.id   6a749a77e8c9f6a14d4bffbcbeafbfad
#
_cell.length_a   1.000
_cell.length_b   1.000
_cell.length_c   1.000
_cell.angle_alpha   90.00
_cell.angle_beta   90.00
_cell.angle_gamma   90.00
#
_symmetry.space_group_name_H-M   'P 1'
#
loop_
_entity.id
_entity.type
_entity.pdbx_description
1 polymer ?
#
loop_
_entity_poly.entity_id
_entity_poly.type
_entity_poly.pdbx_seq_one_letter_code
_entity_poly.pdbx_strand_id
1 'polypeptide(L)'
;MPKIFFATDLHGSETCWRKFLNAARFYDCDVLICGGDMTGKAIIPLVEEDGHFTYTLSADQQQVSAAGVGEVEAHIRRKGYYPLRVTPERLAELDESSQVRADTFRQVMLDGVQRWMDLADEKLAGTGVRAFVCPGNDDEFEVDDVIRRAKRVELGEGRLVDIDGFTMISSGWSNPTPWNTHREESEEKLAERIDAMASQVKDPRTAVFNLHCPPYRSGLDEAPAIDADLKLMHGGRALRPVGSKAVRDAIDRYQPLLSLHGHIHESKGAVTLGKTLCINPGSAYEEGMLMAAIIGLDTKKGIKSYQLVNG
;
A
#
# COMPACT_ATOMS: atom_id res chain seq x y z
N MET A 1 -8.36 5.75 24.05
CA MET A 1 -8.11 6.79 23.00
C MET A 1 -7.15 6.17 22.02
N PRO A 2 -7.63 5.73 20.85
CA PRO A 2 -6.76 4.98 19.95
C PRO A 2 -5.67 5.88 19.35
N LYS A 3 -4.47 5.32 19.29
CA LYS A 3 -3.33 5.87 18.58
C LYS A 3 -3.08 5.01 17.36
N ILE A 4 -3.26 5.60 16.20
CA ILE A 4 -3.15 4.94 14.91
C ILE A 4 -1.76 5.16 14.35
N PHE A 5 -1.16 4.10 13.78
CA PHE A 5 -0.05 4.17 12.87
C PHE A 5 -0.55 3.81 11.47
N PHE A 6 -0.47 4.75 10.55
CA PHE A 6 -0.90 4.60 9.16
C PHE A 6 0.29 4.61 8.22
N ALA A 7 0.39 3.60 7.37
CA ALA A 7 1.33 3.53 6.26
C ALA A 7 0.62 2.99 5.02
N THR A 8 1.20 3.18 3.85
CA THR A 8 0.64 2.79 2.56
C THR A 8 1.76 2.57 1.55
N ASP A 9 1.46 1.98 0.39
CA ASP A 9 2.37 1.85 -0.75
C ASP A 9 3.69 1.17 -0.37
N LEU A 10 3.60 -0.02 0.22
CA LEU A 10 4.74 -0.81 0.66
C LEU A 10 5.40 -1.60 -0.49
N HIS A 11 4.64 -1.87 -1.55
CA HIS A 11 5.07 -2.49 -2.80
C HIS A 11 6.08 -3.64 -2.61
N GLY A 12 5.72 -4.62 -1.80
CA GLY A 12 6.53 -5.83 -1.59
C GLY A 12 7.78 -5.63 -0.74
N SER A 13 8.04 -4.42 -0.20
CA SER A 13 9.21 -4.15 0.62
C SER A 13 9.12 -4.83 1.99
N GLU A 14 9.83 -5.96 2.13
CA GLU A 14 9.86 -6.70 3.40
C GLU A 14 10.40 -5.84 4.55
N THR A 15 11.32 -4.93 4.26
CA THR A 15 11.83 -3.98 5.25
C THR A 15 10.73 -3.05 5.76
N CYS A 16 9.94 -2.48 4.84
CA CYS A 16 8.83 -1.59 5.22
C CYS A 16 7.76 -2.35 5.98
N TRP A 17 7.40 -3.59 5.57
CA TRP A 17 6.46 -4.40 6.32
C TRP A 17 6.91 -4.71 7.74
N ARG A 18 8.18 -5.10 7.93
CA ARG A 18 8.76 -5.36 9.26
C ARG A 18 8.74 -4.10 10.14
N LYS A 19 9.07 -2.94 9.56
CA LYS A 19 9.00 -1.65 10.26
C LYS A 19 7.57 -1.29 10.63
N PHE A 20 6.60 -1.52 9.74
CA PHE A 20 5.18 -1.31 9.99
C PHE A 20 4.69 -2.12 11.20
N LEU A 21 4.99 -3.40 11.26
CA LEU A 21 4.62 -4.25 12.40
C LEU A 21 5.33 -3.81 13.71
N ASN A 22 6.60 -3.44 13.62
CA ASN A 22 7.36 -3.00 14.79
C ASN A 22 6.90 -1.62 15.31
N ALA A 23 6.28 -0.81 14.47
CA ALA A 23 5.78 0.52 14.82
C ALA A 23 4.77 0.49 15.96
N ALA A 24 3.96 -0.57 16.07
CA ALA A 24 3.02 -0.77 17.16
C ALA A 24 3.70 -0.60 18.53
N ARG A 25 4.80 -1.32 18.73
CA ARG A 25 5.58 -1.25 19.98
C ARG A 25 6.42 0.02 20.07
N PHE A 26 7.07 0.41 18.96
CA PHE A 26 8.02 1.53 18.97
C PHE A 26 7.35 2.87 19.29
N TYR A 27 6.16 3.08 18.72
CA TYR A 27 5.39 4.31 18.89
C TYR A 27 4.26 4.17 19.92
N ASP A 28 4.10 3.01 20.55
CA ASP A 28 2.99 2.72 21.48
C ASP A 28 1.64 2.99 20.81
N CYS A 29 1.40 2.33 19.66
CA CYS A 29 0.17 2.46 18.89
C CYS A 29 -0.77 1.28 19.15
N ASP A 30 -2.07 1.60 19.23
CA ASP A 30 -3.14 0.62 19.45
C ASP A 30 -3.61 -0.02 18.15
N VAL A 31 -3.49 0.73 17.04
CA VAL A 31 -4.01 0.36 15.73
C VAL A 31 -2.97 0.58 14.63
N LEU A 32 -2.77 -0.43 13.79
CA LEU A 32 -1.98 -0.35 12.56
C LEU A 32 -2.93 -0.37 11.36
N ILE A 33 -2.73 0.54 10.40
CA ILE A 33 -3.49 0.58 9.15
C ILE A 33 -2.52 0.63 7.98
N CYS A 34 -2.59 -0.38 7.09
CA CYS A 34 -1.97 -0.35 5.77
C CYS A 34 -3.02 0.05 4.74
N GLY A 35 -2.81 1.19 4.09
CA GLY A 35 -3.82 1.89 3.28
C GLY A 35 -3.86 1.51 1.80
N GLY A 36 -3.03 0.55 1.35
CA GLY A 36 -3.04 0.07 -0.03
C GLY A 36 -1.66 -0.23 -0.59
N ASP A 37 -1.64 -0.81 -1.78
CA ASP A 37 -0.45 -1.13 -2.59
C ASP A 37 0.64 -1.85 -1.78
N MET A 38 0.25 -3.02 -1.26
CA MET A 38 1.14 -3.81 -0.43
C MET A 38 2.06 -4.72 -1.25
N THR A 39 1.66 -5.13 -2.47
CA THR A 39 2.39 -6.11 -3.28
C THR A 39 3.49 -5.49 -4.15
N GLY A 40 4.55 -6.26 -4.39
CA GLY A 40 5.65 -5.86 -5.28
C GLY A 40 5.29 -6.00 -6.75
N LYS A 41 6.06 -5.34 -7.61
CA LYS A 41 5.71 -5.15 -9.03
C LYS A 41 6.41 -6.11 -10.00
N ALA A 42 7.45 -6.85 -9.58
CA ALA A 42 8.22 -7.69 -10.49
C ALA A 42 8.94 -8.85 -9.81
N ILE A 43 9.15 -9.91 -10.61
CA ILE A 43 10.10 -10.99 -10.28
C ILE A 43 11.49 -10.57 -10.74
N ILE A 44 12.50 -10.89 -9.93
CA ILE A 44 13.91 -10.89 -10.31
C ILE A 44 14.36 -12.35 -10.44
N PRO A 45 14.53 -12.88 -11.65
CA PRO A 45 15.04 -14.23 -11.85
C PRO A 45 16.50 -14.33 -11.40
N LEU A 46 16.80 -15.38 -10.63
CA LEU A 46 18.14 -15.81 -10.23
C LEU A 46 18.44 -17.09 -11.02
N VAL A 47 19.15 -16.94 -12.15
CA VAL A 47 19.38 -18.04 -13.08
C VAL A 47 20.58 -18.88 -12.61
N GLU A 48 20.35 -20.15 -12.35
CA GLU A 48 21.36 -21.08 -11.85
C GLU A 48 22.13 -21.72 -13.00
N GLU A 49 23.46 -21.53 -13.03
CA GLU A 49 24.37 -22.18 -13.95
C GLU A 49 25.68 -22.53 -13.23
N ASP A 50 26.13 -23.78 -13.32
CA ASP A 50 27.41 -24.26 -12.78
C ASP A 50 27.69 -23.88 -11.31
N GLY A 51 26.64 -23.91 -10.46
CA GLY A 51 26.74 -23.58 -9.03
C GLY A 51 26.82 -22.09 -8.71
N HIS A 52 26.54 -21.23 -9.68
CA HIS A 52 26.41 -19.79 -9.53
C HIS A 52 25.02 -19.34 -9.98
N PHE A 53 24.61 -18.16 -9.51
CA PHE A 53 23.37 -17.52 -9.93
C PHE A 53 23.69 -16.19 -10.62
N THR A 54 23.12 -15.97 -11.78
CA THR A 54 23.15 -14.67 -12.47
C THR A 54 21.80 -13.97 -12.36
N TYR A 55 21.80 -12.66 -12.18
CA TYR A 55 20.58 -11.86 -12.08
C TYR A 55 20.81 -10.43 -12.53
N THR A 56 19.74 -9.73 -12.88
CA THR A 56 19.79 -8.30 -13.24
C THR A 56 18.99 -7.50 -12.21
N LEU A 57 19.63 -6.55 -11.56
CA LEU A 57 19.00 -5.59 -10.67
C LEU A 57 19.52 -4.19 -11.00
N SER A 58 18.59 -3.21 -11.16
CA SER A 58 18.91 -1.83 -11.52
C SER A 58 19.74 -1.71 -12.82
N ALA A 59 19.41 -2.52 -13.85
CA ALA A 59 20.06 -2.62 -15.15
C ALA A 59 21.48 -3.24 -15.14
N ASP A 60 22.03 -3.61 -13.99
CA ASP A 60 23.34 -4.25 -13.90
C ASP A 60 23.19 -5.76 -13.76
N GLN A 61 23.85 -6.50 -14.66
CA GLN A 61 23.95 -7.96 -14.52
C GLN A 61 25.02 -8.30 -13.48
N GLN A 62 24.64 -9.14 -12.53
CA GLN A 62 25.46 -9.53 -11.40
C GLN A 62 25.53 -11.07 -11.30
N GLN A 63 26.57 -11.57 -10.64
CA GLN A 63 26.74 -12.99 -10.35
C GLN A 63 27.02 -13.21 -8.88
N VAL A 64 26.49 -14.30 -8.33
CA VAL A 64 26.69 -14.70 -6.95
C VAL A 64 26.84 -16.23 -6.85
N SER A 65 27.65 -16.71 -5.93
CA SER A 65 27.77 -18.14 -5.64
C SER A 65 26.52 -18.70 -4.95
N ALA A 66 26.31 -20.00 -5.01
CA ALA A 66 25.21 -20.67 -4.31
C ALA A 66 25.20 -20.37 -2.79
N ALA A 67 26.38 -20.18 -2.19
CA ALA A 67 26.47 -19.83 -0.76
C ALA A 67 25.95 -18.39 -0.46
N GLY A 68 26.09 -17.46 -1.39
CA GLY A 68 25.71 -16.06 -1.23
C GLY A 68 24.28 -15.73 -1.72
N VAL A 69 23.61 -16.65 -2.43
CA VAL A 69 22.32 -16.37 -3.07
C VAL A 69 21.22 -15.93 -2.08
N GLY A 70 21.24 -16.47 -0.86
CA GLY A 70 20.27 -16.09 0.18
C GLY A 70 20.35 -14.62 0.60
N GLU A 71 21.54 -14.03 0.61
CA GLU A 71 21.73 -12.60 0.89
C GLU A 71 21.20 -11.73 -0.25
N VAL A 72 21.41 -12.17 -1.49
CA VAL A 72 20.86 -11.51 -2.70
C VAL A 72 19.34 -11.56 -2.69
N GLU A 73 18.73 -12.72 -2.40
CA GLU A 73 17.27 -12.83 -2.26
C GLU A 73 16.73 -11.87 -1.19
N ALA A 74 17.39 -11.81 -0.03
CA ALA A 74 17.00 -10.87 1.02
C ALA A 74 17.15 -9.42 0.56
N HIS A 75 18.18 -9.09 -0.23
CA HIS A 75 18.36 -7.77 -0.79
C HIS A 75 17.25 -7.41 -1.80
N ILE A 76 16.89 -8.33 -2.69
CA ILE A 76 15.81 -8.17 -3.67
C ILE A 76 14.47 -7.91 -2.95
N ARG A 77 14.14 -8.70 -1.91
CA ARG A 77 12.92 -8.50 -1.11
C ARG A 77 12.90 -7.15 -0.37
N ARG A 78 14.05 -6.66 0.10
CA ARG A 78 14.12 -5.33 0.71
C ARG A 78 13.73 -4.22 -0.24
N LYS A 79 13.99 -4.41 -1.54
CA LYS A 79 13.66 -3.45 -2.60
C LYS A 79 12.23 -3.60 -3.15
N GLY A 80 11.42 -4.50 -2.60
CA GLY A 80 10.05 -4.71 -3.04
C GLY A 80 9.88 -5.64 -4.24
N TYR A 81 10.93 -6.35 -4.63
CA TYR A 81 10.88 -7.33 -5.72
C TYR A 81 10.79 -8.77 -5.19
N TYR A 82 10.39 -9.69 -6.06
CA TYR A 82 10.28 -11.11 -5.74
C TYR A 82 11.45 -11.90 -6.35
N PRO A 83 12.40 -12.41 -5.55
CA PRO A 83 13.44 -13.27 -6.07
C PRO A 83 12.87 -14.64 -6.45
N LEU A 84 13.25 -15.15 -7.62
CA LEU A 84 12.85 -16.45 -8.11
C LEU A 84 14.05 -17.21 -8.67
N ARG A 85 14.45 -18.32 -8.03
CA ARG A 85 15.48 -19.19 -8.58
C ARG A 85 14.92 -19.96 -9.75
N VAL A 86 15.62 -19.95 -10.85
CA VAL A 86 15.21 -20.61 -12.10
C VAL A 86 16.42 -21.25 -12.78
N THR A 87 16.17 -22.31 -13.59
CA THR A 87 17.12 -22.79 -14.57
C THR A 87 17.04 -21.96 -15.85
N PRO A 88 18.05 -22.02 -16.76
CA PRO A 88 17.97 -21.35 -18.08
C PRO A 88 16.71 -21.75 -18.87
N GLU A 89 16.33 -23.05 -18.84
CA GLU A 89 15.13 -23.54 -19.52
C GLU A 89 13.86 -22.90 -18.93
N ARG A 90 13.78 -22.79 -17.59
CA ARG A 90 12.62 -22.16 -16.95
C ARG A 90 12.56 -20.66 -17.23
N LEU A 91 13.71 -19.98 -17.33
CA LEU A 91 13.74 -18.57 -17.75
C LEU A 91 13.21 -18.41 -19.18
N ALA A 92 13.62 -19.29 -20.11
CA ALA A 92 13.13 -19.30 -21.48
C ALA A 92 11.60 -19.48 -21.54
N GLU A 93 11.03 -20.40 -20.75
CA GLU A 93 9.56 -20.56 -20.65
C GLU A 93 8.85 -19.29 -20.17
N LEU A 94 9.44 -18.60 -19.15
CA LEU A 94 8.89 -17.34 -18.64
C LEU A 94 8.98 -16.22 -19.69
N ASP A 95 9.98 -16.23 -20.56
CA ASP A 95 10.16 -15.24 -21.63
C ASP A 95 9.25 -15.50 -22.82
N GLU A 96 9.02 -16.76 -23.17
CA GLU A 96 8.21 -17.17 -24.32
C GLU A 96 6.70 -17.07 -24.03
N SER A 97 6.25 -17.26 -22.78
CA SER A 97 4.84 -17.30 -22.42
C SER A 97 4.44 -16.24 -21.41
N SER A 98 3.67 -15.25 -21.86
CA SER A 98 3.09 -14.23 -20.98
C SER A 98 2.18 -14.83 -19.92
N GLN A 99 1.45 -15.91 -20.23
CA GLN A 99 0.59 -16.60 -19.26
C GLN A 99 1.40 -17.28 -18.17
N VAL A 100 2.46 -18.03 -18.53
CA VAL A 100 3.35 -18.68 -17.56
C VAL A 100 4.01 -17.64 -16.66
N ARG A 101 4.42 -16.52 -17.24
CA ARG A 101 4.99 -15.40 -16.48
C ARG A 101 3.98 -14.83 -15.49
N ALA A 102 2.76 -14.54 -15.92
CA ALA A 102 1.70 -14.00 -15.08
C ALA A 102 1.32 -14.95 -13.93
N ASP A 103 1.15 -16.24 -14.22
CA ASP A 103 0.80 -17.24 -13.21
C ASP A 103 1.95 -17.42 -12.19
N THR A 104 3.20 -17.40 -12.66
CA THR A 104 4.37 -17.47 -11.80
C THR A 104 4.49 -16.22 -10.91
N PHE A 105 4.28 -15.04 -11.49
CA PHE A 105 4.27 -13.79 -10.73
C PHE A 105 3.20 -13.83 -9.63
N ARG A 106 1.98 -14.19 -9.98
CA ARG A 106 0.86 -14.29 -9.02
C ARG A 106 1.20 -15.25 -7.88
N GLN A 107 1.74 -16.44 -8.18
CA GLN A 107 2.10 -17.41 -7.15
C GLN A 107 3.16 -16.86 -6.19
N VAL A 108 4.25 -16.29 -6.71
CA VAL A 108 5.34 -15.75 -5.89
C VAL A 108 4.87 -14.55 -5.05
N MET A 109 4.01 -13.72 -5.61
CA MET A 109 3.39 -12.59 -4.95
C MET A 109 2.50 -13.07 -3.78
N LEU A 110 1.59 -14.03 -4.02
CA LEU A 110 0.71 -14.58 -2.98
C LEU A 110 1.50 -15.27 -1.87
N ASP A 111 2.57 -16.01 -2.21
CA ASP A 111 3.48 -16.59 -1.23
C ASP A 111 4.18 -15.49 -0.40
N GLY A 112 4.47 -14.35 -1.03
CA GLY A 112 5.00 -13.15 -0.35
C GLY A 112 4.02 -12.60 0.68
N VAL A 113 2.78 -12.40 0.28
CA VAL A 113 1.71 -11.91 1.15
C VAL A 113 1.45 -12.90 2.29
N GLN A 114 1.44 -14.21 2.01
CA GLN A 114 1.27 -15.23 3.05
C GLN A 114 2.37 -15.13 4.11
N ARG A 115 3.64 -15.03 3.70
CA ARG A 115 4.76 -14.83 4.66
C ARG A 115 4.59 -13.55 5.49
N TRP A 116 4.04 -12.49 4.90
CA TRP A 116 3.77 -11.24 5.62
C TRP A 116 2.66 -11.41 6.66
N MET A 117 1.61 -12.14 6.32
CA MET A 117 0.52 -12.45 7.27
C MET A 117 1.01 -13.35 8.40
N ASP A 118 1.81 -14.39 8.10
CA ASP A 118 2.40 -15.26 9.12
C ASP A 118 3.31 -14.47 10.08
N LEU A 119 4.12 -13.54 9.55
CA LEU A 119 4.95 -12.65 10.37
C LEU A 119 4.11 -11.71 11.24
N ALA A 120 3.01 -11.18 10.70
CA ALA A 120 2.10 -10.34 11.48
C ALA A 120 1.42 -11.13 12.61
N ASP A 121 0.98 -12.35 12.31
CA ASP A 121 0.39 -13.25 13.30
C ASP A 121 1.36 -13.55 14.46
N GLU A 122 2.65 -13.75 14.14
CA GLU A 122 3.71 -13.93 15.14
C GLU A 122 3.95 -12.65 15.95
N LYS A 123 4.16 -11.50 15.28
CA LYS A 123 4.58 -10.25 15.91
C LYS A 123 3.49 -9.59 16.74
N LEU A 124 2.24 -9.74 16.34
CA LEU A 124 1.10 -9.13 17.01
C LEU A 124 0.44 -10.05 18.03
N ALA A 125 0.91 -11.30 18.17
CA ALA A 125 0.39 -12.22 19.17
C ALA A 125 0.55 -11.68 20.59
N GLY A 126 -0.58 -11.61 21.34
CA GLY A 126 -0.61 -11.16 22.73
C GLY A 126 -0.38 -9.65 22.95
N THR A 127 -0.27 -8.85 21.91
CA THR A 127 -0.02 -7.40 22.05
C THR A 127 -1.29 -6.57 22.31
N GLY A 128 -2.46 -7.07 21.95
CA GLY A 128 -3.72 -6.30 21.97
C GLY A 128 -3.85 -5.29 20.81
N VAL A 129 -2.82 -5.13 19.97
CA VAL A 129 -2.82 -4.25 18.80
C VAL A 129 -3.74 -4.81 17.72
N ARG A 130 -4.57 -3.96 17.14
CA ARG A 130 -5.41 -4.30 15.99
C ARG A 130 -4.71 -3.86 14.70
N ALA A 131 -4.69 -4.71 13.69
CA ALA A 131 -4.08 -4.42 12.41
C ALA A 131 -5.08 -4.59 11.26
N PHE A 132 -5.17 -3.58 10.41
CA PHE A 132 -6.04 -3.56 9.24
C PHE A 132 -5.19 -3.38 7.99
N VAL A 133 -5.48 -4.17 6.97
CA VAL A 133 -4.89 -4.04 5.64
C VAL A 133 -6.00 -3.85 4.63
N CYS A 134 -5.87 -2.82 3.81
CA CYS A 134 -6.73 -2.57 2.66
C CYS A 134 -5.85 -2.67 1.42
N PRO A 135 -6.03 -3.66 0.53
CA PRO A 135 -5.30 -3.71 -0.73
C PRO A 135 -5.55 -2.46 -1.57
N GLY A 136 -4.52 -1.98 -2.30
CA GLY A 136 -4.62 -0.81 -3.18
C GLY A 136 -4.92 -1.18 -4.64
N ASN A 137 -4.78 -0.21 -5.54
CA ASN A 137 -5.11 -0.43 -6.95
C ASN A 137 -4.16 -1.40 -7.66
N ASP A 138 -2.89 -1.49 -7.25
CA ASP A 138 -1.91 -2.42 -7.81
C ASP A 138 -2.09 -3.87 -7.31
N ASP A 139 -2.83 -4.08 -6.22
CA ASP A 139 -2.98 -5.39 -5.60
C ASP A 139 -4.03 -6.27 -6.31
N GLU A 140 -3.64 -7.48 -6.73
CA GLU A 140 -4.56 -8.47 -7.32
C GLU A 140 -5.65 -8.89 -6.32
N PHE A 141 -6.83 -9.33 -6.81
CA PHE A 141 -7.97 -9.66 -5.95
C PHE A 141 -7.72 -10.85 -5.04
N GLU A 142 -6.89 -11.80 -5.47
CA GLU A 142 -6.53 -13.01 -4.73
C GLU A 142 -5.80 -12.71 -3.41
N VAL A 143 -5.19 -11.52 -3.29
CA VAL A 143 -4.55 -11.03 -2.06
C VAL A 143 -5.56 -10.96 -0.91
N ASP A 144 -6.80 -10.59 -1.19
CA ASP A 144 -7.86 -10.50 -0.18
C ASP A 144 -8.06 -11.81 0.57
N ASP A 145 -8.01 -12.94 -0.15
CA ASP A 145 -8.22 -14.26 0.45
C ASP A 145 -7.05 -14.68 1.34
N VAL A 146 -5.84 -14.25 1.01
CA VAL A 146 -4.68 -14.47 1.88
C VAL A 146 -4.82 -13.68 3.16
N ILE A 147 -5.18 -12.39 3.07
CA ILE A 147 -5.38 -11.51 4.24
C ILE A 147 -6.52 -12.04 5.12
N ARG A 148 -7.64 -12.50 4.54
CA ARG A 148 -8.79 -13.04 5.31
C ARG A 148 -8.45 -14.27 6.15
N ARG A 149 -7.39 -15.02 5.80
CA ARG A 149 -6.93 -16.20 6.55
C ARG A 149 -6.01 -15.85 7.72
N ALA A 150 -5.47 -14.63 7.77
CA ALA A 150 -4.64 -14.17 8.87
C ALA A 150 -5.43 -14.10 10.19
N LYS A 151 -4.75 -14.33 11.31
CA LYS A 151 -5.37 -14.35 12.64
C LYS A 151 -5.33 -13.00 13.35
N ARG A 152 -4.36 -12.16 12.99
CA ARG A 152 -4.08 -10.88 13.66
C ARG A 152 -4.19 -9.67 12.74
N VAL A 153 -4.47 -9.91 11.46
CA VAL A 153 -4.70 -8.87 10.46
C VAL A 153 -6.12 -9.00 9.94
N GLU A 154 -6.84 -7.90 9.87
CA GLU A 154 -8.19 -7.84 9.32
C GLU A 154 -8.15 -7.18 7.93
N LEU A 155 -8.85 -7.78 6.95
CA LEU A 155 -9.09 -7.13 5.67
C LEU A 155 -10.04 -5.95 5.87
N GLY A 156 -9.59 -4.75 5.49
CA GLY A 156 -10.38 -3.52 5.62
C GLY A 156 -11.29 -3.23 4.42
N GLU A 157 -10.94 -3.71 3.22
CA GLU A 157 -11.63 -3.40 1.96
C GLU A 157 -13.13 -3.63 2.01
N GLY A 158 -13.92 -2.60 1.61
CA GLY A 158 -15.36 -2.68 1.47
C GLY A 158 -16.13 -2.82 2.79
N ARG A 159 -15.51 -2.53 3.94
CA ARG A 159 -16.09 -2.77 5.27
C ARG A 159 -16.18 -1.50 6.12
N LEU A 160 -17.15 -1.52 7.02
CA LEU A 160 -17.21 -0.60 8.16
C LEU A 160 -16.61 -1.32 9.38
N VAL A 161 -15.61 -0.68 9.99
CA VAL A 161 -14.91 -1.23 11.15
C VAL A 161 -14.97 -0.22 12.31
N ASP A 162 -15.30 -0.68 13.51
CA ASP A 162 -15.15 0.14 14.70
C ASP A 162 -13.70 0.12 15.20
N ILE A 163 -13.14 1.29 15.42
CA ILE A 163 -11.83 1.50 16.04
C ILE A 163 -12.04 2.31 17.32
N ASP A 164 -12.37 1.63 18.42
CA ASP A 164 -12.57 2.21 19.75
C ASP A 164 -13.50 3.45 19.75
N GLY A 165 -14.66 3.32 19.09
CA GLY A 165 -15.68 4.35 18.98
C GLY A 165 -15.50 5.29 17.76
N PHE A 166 -14.57 4.99 16.88
CA PHE A 166 -14.45 5.61 15.56
C PHE A 166 -14.84 4.61 14.47
N THR A 167 -15.66 5.03 13.51
CA THR A 167 -16.05 4.17 12.39
C THR A 167 -15.12 4.39 11.21
N MET A 168 -14.32 3.37 10.86
CA MET A 168 -13.49 3.40 9.67
C MET A 168 -14.21 2.72 8.50
N ILE A 169 -14.20 3.37 7.34
CA ILE A 169 -14.48 2.75 6.04
C ILE A 169 -13.18 2.64 5.26
N SER A 170 -13.04 1.61 4.42
CA SER A 170 -11.82 1.43 3.63
C SER A 170 -12.14 1.02 2.20
N SER A 171 -11.45 1.64 1.23
CA SER A 171 -11.44 1.25 -0.17
C SER A 171 -10.08 1.46 -0.81
N GLY A 172 -9.56 0.40 -1.43
CA GLY A 172 -8.31 0.42 -2.20
C GLY A 172 -8.49 0.79 -3.66
N TRP A 173 -9.71 1.05 -4.10
CA TRP A 173 -10.02 1.40 -5.48
C TRP A 173 -9.60 2.83 -5.81
N SER A 174 -9.10 3.03 -7.03
CA SER A 174 -8.73 4.32 -7.58
C SER A 174 -9.53 4.69 -8.83
N ASN A 175 -9.50 5.96 -9.20
CA ASN A 175 -9.87 6.40 -10.54
C ASN A 175 -8.85 5.85 -11.57
N PRO A 176 -9.21 5.83 -12.88
CA PRO A 176 -8.35 5.25 -13.91
C PRO A 176 -6.97 5.91 -13.97
N THR A 177 -5.94 5.07 -14.02
CA THR A 177 -4.55 5.47 -14.25
C THR A 177 -4.09 5.06 -15.65
N PRO A 178 -2.96 5.59 -16.15
CA PRO A 178 -2.41 5.14 -17.42
C PRO A 178 -1.93 3.68 -17.44
N TRP A 179 -1.82 3.04 -16.27
CA TRP A 179 -1.32 1.67 -16.14
C TRP A 179 -2.41 0.61 -16.12
N ASN A 180 -3.70 1.01 -15.98
CA ASN A 180 -4.86 0.12 -15.97
C ASN A 180 -4.65 -1.05 -15.00
N THR A 181 -4.49 -0.71 -13.73
CA THR A 181 -4.24 -1.65 -12.64
C THR A 181 -5.52 -2.40 -12.21
N HIS A 182 -5.40 -3.29 -11.21
CA HIS A 182 -6.45 -4.26 -10.88
C HIS A 182 -7.72 -3.64 -10.29
N ARG A 183 -7.59 -2.59 -9.44
CA ARG A 183 -8.73 -1.97 -8.72
C ARG A 183 -8.93 -0.53 -9.18
N GLU A 184 -9.15 -0.37 -10.46
CA GLU A 184 -9.51 0.91 -11.08
C GLU A 184 -10.95 0.88 -11.59
N GLU A 185 -11.68 1.96 -11.41
CA GLU A 185 -13.04 2.12 -11.93
C GLU A 185 -13.34 3.59 -12.25
N SER A 186 -14.43 3.84 -12.97
CA SER A 186 -14.82 5.21 -13.29
C SER A 186 -15.15 6.00 -12.03
N GLU A 187 -15.05 7.33 -12.10
CA GLU A 187 -15.37 8.23 -10.97
C GLU A 187 -16.81 8.02 -10.47
N GLU A 188 -17.75 7.69 -11.36
CA GLU A 188 -19.15 7.44 -11.00
C GLU A 188 -19.27 6.17 -10.14
N LYS A 189 -18.62 5.07 -10.55
CA LYS A 189 -18.61 3.81 -9.78
C LYS A 189 -17.87 3.96 -8.46
N LEU A 190 -16.76 4.68 -8.48
CA LEU A 190 -16.00 4.96 -7.25
C LEU A 190 -16.84 5.78 -6.26
N ALA A 191 -17.62 6.76 -6.75
CA ALA A 191 -18.56 7.51 -5.93
C ALA A 191 -19.64 6.59 -5.33
N GLU A 192 -20.25 5.70 -6.13
CA GLU A 192 -21.24 4.73 -5.65
C GLU A 192 -20.65 3.80 -4.58
N ARG A 193 -19.42 3.32 -4.77
CA ARG A 193 -18.70 2.46 -3.80
C ARG A 193 -18.47 3.19 -2.48
N ILE A 194 -17.99 4.43 -2.52
CA ILE A 194 -17.75 5.23 -1.31
C ILE A 194 -19.07 5.55 -0.62
N ASP A 195 -20.09 5.99 -1.38
CA ASP A 195 -21.41 6.33 -0.85
C ASP A 195 -22.10 5.13 -0.17
N ALA A 196 -21.92 3.91 -0.73
CA ALA A 196 -22.48 2.69 -0.14
C ALA A 196 -21.96 2.43 1.29
N MET A 197 -20.74 2.83 1.59
CA MET A 197 -20.16 2.72 2.94
C MET A 197 -20.41 3.99 3.77
N ALA A 198 -20.12 5.16 3.21
CA ALA A 198 -20.14 6.42 3.93
C ALA A 198 -21.56 6.78 4.43
N SER A 199 -22.62 6.43 3.69
CA SER A 199 -24.02 6.64 4.10
C SER A 199 -24.42 5.86 5.36
N GLN A 200 -23.68 4.83 5.72
CA GLN A 200 -23.91 4.01 6.92
C GLN A 200 -23.20 4.58 8.16
N VAL A 201 -22.30 5.54 7.99
CA VAL A 201 -21.60 6.19 9.10
C VAL A 201 -22.55 7.12 9.83
N LYS A 202 -22.77 6.86 11.11
CA LYS A 202 -23.77 7.59 11.92
C LYS A 202 -23.32 8.99 12.30
N ASP A 203 -22.04 9.16 12.62
CA ASP A 203 -21.49 10.44 13.07
C ASP A 203 -20.17 10.73 12.31
N PRO A 204 -20.18 11.70 11.37
CA PRO A 204 -18.96 12.08 10.64
C PRO A 204 -17.82 12.55 11.55
N ARG A 205 -18.11 13.05 12.75
CA ARG A 205 -17.08 13.51 13.70
C ARG A 205 -16.27 12.35 14.31
N THR A 206 -16.73 11.12 14.12
CA THR A 206 -16.01 9.89 14.50
C THR A 206 -15.69 9.02 13.30
N ALA A 207 -15.84 9.54 12.08
CA ALA A 207 -15.56 8.82 10.85
C ALA A 207 -14.08 8.92 10.46
N VAL A 208 -13.50 7.79 10.07
CA VAL A 208 -12.19 7.67 9.45
C VAL A 208 -12.37 7.07 8.06
N PHE A 209 -12.04 7.83 7.03
CA PHE A 209 -12.02 7.33 5.66
C PHE A 209 -10.61 6.87 5.32
N ASN A 210 -10.43 5.59 5.05
CA ASN A 210 -9.20 5.01 4.52
C ASN A 210 -9.43 4.73 3.03
N LEU A 211 -9.20 5.71 2.20
CA LEU A 211 -9.42 5.66 0.76
C LEU A 211 -8.06 5.79 0.06
N HIS A 212 -7.63 4.73 -0.60
CA HIS A 212 -6.28 4.65 -1.16
C HIS A 212 -5.97 5.85 -2.08
N CYS A 213 -6.84 6.15 -3.04
CA CYS A 213 -6.69 7.29 -3.92
C CYS A 213 -6.91 8.62 -3.17
N PRO A 214 -6.03 9.63 -3.34
CA PRO A 214 -6.19 10.94 -2.71
C PRO A 214 -7.26 11.80 -3.40
N PRO A 215 -7.84 12.78 -2.69
CA PRO A 215 -8.85 13.68 -3.24
C PRO A 215 -8.26 14.65 -4.28
N TYR A 216 -8.97 14.82 -5.39
CA TYR A 216 -8.56 15.68 -6.49
C TYR A 216 -8.31 17.13 -6.06
N ARG A 217 -7.20 17.73 -6.54
CA ARG A 217 -6.75 19.10 -6.23
C ARG A 217 -6.66 19.39 -4.74
N SER A 218 -6.17 18.43 -3.99
CA SER A 218 -5.94 18.59 -2.55
C SER A 218 -4.51 19.00 -2.21
N GLY A 219 -3.56 18.86 -3.16
CA GLY A 219 -2.13 18.95 -2.90
C GLY A 219 -1.55 17.65 -2.33
N LEU A 220 -2.39 16.62 -2.10
CA LEU A 220 -1.97 15.25 -1.78
C LEU A 220 -1.99 14.34 -3.01
N ASP A 221 -2.23 14.91 -4.18
CA ASP A 221 -2.49 14.21 -5.44
C ASP A 221 -1.66 14.75 -6.61
N GLU A 222 -0.55 15.39 -6.30
CA GLU A 222 0.33 15.98 -7.32
C GLU A 222 1.36 14.97 -7.80
N ALA A 223 1.23 14.50 -9.05
CA ALA A 223 2.18 13.61 -9.69
C ALA A 223 2.91 14.29 -10.85
N PRO A 224 4.13 13.83 -11.20
CA PRO A 224 4.82 14.29 -12.39
C PRO A 224 3.97 14.10 -13.65
N ALA A 225 3.86 15.16 -14.47
CA ALA A 225 3.14 15.08 -15.72
C ALA A 225 3.88 14.16 -16.71
N ILE A 226 3.13 13.25 -17.33
CA ILE A 226 3.61 12.33 -18.36
C ILE A 226 2.91 12.63 -19.69
N ASP A 227 3.59 12.37 -20.80
CA ASP A 227 3.04 12.45 -22.15
C ASP A 227 2.28 11.14 -22.54
N ALA A 228 1.82 11.08 -23.79
CA ALA A 228 1.10 9.91 -24.30
C ALA A 228 1.96 8.63 -24.34
N ASP A 229 3.28 8.74 -24.36
CA ASP A 229 4.23 7.64 -24.34
C ASP A 229 4.70 7.29 -22.91
N LEU A 230 4.02 7.81 -21.87
CA LEU A 230 4.33 7.65 -20.45
C LEU A 230 5.72 8.22 -20.06
N LYS A 231 6.26 9.18 -20.82
CA LYS A 231 7.53 9.83 -20.52
C LYS A 231 7.30 11.08 -19.68
N LEU A 232 8.20 11.31 -18.73
CA LEU A 232 8.16 12.50 -17.86
C LEU A 232 8.28 13.79 -18.68
N MET A 233 7.30 14.66 -18.55
CA MET A 233 7.34 16.00 -19.15
C MET A 233 8.27 16.91 -18.34
N HIS A 234 9.02 17.75 -19.05
CA HIS A 234 9.95 18.73 -18.45
C HIS A 234 10.88 18.13 -17.38
N GLY A 235 11.32 16.87 -17.60
CA GLY A 235 12.19 16.17 -16.64
C GLY A 235 11.55 15.93 -15.27
N GLY A 236 10.22 15.73 -15.22
CA GLY A 236 9.48 15.47 -14.00
C GLY A 236 9.18 16.71 -13.13
N ARG A 237 9.51 17.92 -13.62
CA ARG A 237 9.27 19.17 -12.86
C ARG A 237 7.84 19.71 -12.99
N ALA A 238 7.11 19.30 -14.04
CA ALA A 238 5.73 19.68 -14.20
C ALA A 238 4.86 18.71 -13.39
N LEU A 239 4.18 19.22 -12.38
CA LEU A 239 3.23 18.46 -11.57
C LEU A 239 1.81 18.71 -12.04
N ARG A 240 0.94 17.73 -11.89
CA ARG A 240 -0.49 17.85 -12.14
C ARG A 240 -1.29 17.07 -11.10
N PRO A 241 -2.48 17.55 -10.74
CA PRO A 241 -3.39 16.82 -9.87
C PRO A 241 -3.96 15.60 -10.61
N VAL A 242 -3.83 14.42 -10.01
CA VAL A 242 -4.28 13.13 -10.58
C VAL A 242 -5.21 12.36 -9.65
N GLY A 243 -5.54 12.91 -8.49
CA GLY A 243 -6.44 12.30 -7.53
C GLY A 243 -7.88 12.16 -8.05
N SER A 244 -8.72 11.49 -7.27
CA SER A 244 -10.11 11.21 -7.61
C SER A 244 -11.05 12.35 -7.25
N LYS A 245 -11.94 12.69 -8.20
CA LYS A 245 -13.05 13.61 -7.97
C LYS A 245 -14.09 12.99 -7.03
N ALA A 246 -14.38 11.69 -7.19
CA ALA A 246 -15.31 10.98 -6.32
C ALA A 246 -14.86 11.01 -4.86
N VAL A 247 -13.56 10.80 -4.59
CA VAL A 247 -13.00 10.93 -3.23
C VAL A 247 -13.11 12.36 -2.73
N ARG A 248 -12.82 13.36 -3.59
CA ARG A 248 -12.96 14.77 -3.21
C ARG A 248 -14.39 15.12 -2.86
N ASP A 249 -15.35 14.76 -3.69
CA ASP A 249 -16.77 15.02 -3.50
C ASP A 249 -17.33 14.32 -2.26
N ALA A 250 -16.87 13.09 -2.00
CA ALA A 250 -17.24 12.36 -0.78
C ALA A 250 -16.72 13.06 0.49
N ILE A 251 -15.48 13.55 0.50
CA ILE A 251 -14.94 14.31 1.63
C ILE A 251 -15.71 15.62 1.82
N ASP A 252 -15.98 16.37 0.73
CA ASP A 252 -16.71 17.62 0.80
C ASP A 252 -18.17 17.43 1.28
N ARG A 253 -18.79 16.30 0.94
CA ARG A 253 -20.17 15.95 1.32
C ARG A 253 -20.30 15.42 2.73
N TYR A 254 -19.48 14.43 3.10
CA TYR A 254 -19.61 13.70 4.37
C TYR A 254 -18.81 14.34 5.50
N GLN A 255 -17.76 15.10 5.20
CA GLN A 255 -16.90 15.77 6.18
C GLN A 255 -16.45 14.84 7.32
N PRO A 256 -15.81 13.66 7.00
CA PRO A 256 -15.30 12.78 8.04
C PRO A 256 -14.26 13.51 8.90
N LEU A 257 -14.02 13.00 10.11
CA LEU A 257 -12.98 13.53 10.99
C LEU A 257 -11.59 13.44 10.36
N LEU A 258 -11.29 12.30 9.75
CA LEU A 258 -9.98 11.97 9.19
C LEU A 258 -10.14 11.25 7.85
N SER A 259 -9.29 11.56 6.89
CA SER A 259 -9.16 10.82 5.64
C SER A 259 -7.71 10.45 5.38
N LEU A 260 -7.45 9.17 5.13
CA LEU A 260 -6.13 8.58 4.97
C LEU A 260 -5.97 8.12 3.52
N HIS A 261 -4.85 8.47 2.89
CA HIS A 261 -4.58 8.25 1.48
C HIS A 261 -3.16 7.78 1.22
N GLY A 262 -2.94 7.21 0.03
CA GLY A 262 -1.66 6.82 -0.52
C GLY A 262 -1.61 7.09 -2.02
N HIS A 263 -1.23 6.08 -2.81
CA HIS A 263 -1.28 6.05 -4.27
C HIS A 263 -0.29 7.01 -4.97
N ILE A 264 -0.21 8.25 -4.53
CA ILE A 264 0.72 9.26 -5.09
C ILE A 264 1.88 9.42 -4.13
N HIS A 265 2.96 8.69 -4.41
CA HIS A 265 4.11 8.53 -3.52
C HIS A 265 4.82 9.84 -3.21
N GLU A 266 4.87 10.74 -4.20
CA GLU A 266 5.56 12.02 -4.12
C GLU A 266 4.77 13.07 -3.33
N SER A 267 3.45 12.89 -3.22
CA SER A 267 2.54 13.90 -2.62
C SER A 267 2.37 13.74 -1.12
N LYS A 268 3.50 13.59 -0.40
CA LYS A 268 3.52 13.57 1.07
C LYS A 268 2.96 14.86 1.65
N GLY A 269 1.96 14.75 2.51
CA GLY A 269 1.41 15.93 3.19
C GLY A 269 0.25 15.64 4.13
N ALA A 270 -0.22 16.72 4.75
CA ALA A 270 -1.45 16.75 5.51
C ALA A 270 -2.15 18.08 5.23
N VAL A 271 -3.41 18.03 4.84
CA VAL A 271 -4.24 19.22 4.49
C VAL A 271 -5.61 19.11 5.13
N THR A 272 -6.25 20.24 5.35
CA THR A 272 -7.63 20.28 5.86
C THR A 272 -8.58 20.67 4.74
N LEU A 273 -9.53 19.79 4.41
CA LEU A 273 -10.61 20.05 3.47
C LEU A 273 -11.92 20.21 4.24
N GLY A 274 -12.41 21.45 4.34
CA GLY A 274 -13.54 21.77 5.22
C GLY A 274 -13.20 21.45 6.69
N LYS A 275 -13.81 20.41 7.25
CA LYS A 275 -13.55 19.93 8.63
C LYS A 275 -12.69 18.67 8.68
N THR A 276 -12.35 18.10 7.53
CA THR A 276 -11.63 16.82 7.42
C THR A 276 -10.13 17.06 7.35
N LEU A 277 -9.37 16.42 8.23
CA LEU A 277 -7.93 16.28 8.07
C LEU A 277 -7.65 15.15 7.08
N CYS A 278 -7.01 15.45 5.94
CA CYS A 278 -6.58 14.48 4.94
C CYS A 278 -5.07 14.29 5.04
N ILE A 279 -4.59 13.05 5.03
CA ILE A 279 -3.17 12.71 5.16
C ILE A 279 -2.77 11.74 4.05
N ASN A 280 -1.67 12.04 3.35
CA ASN A 280 -0.91 11.10 2.54
C ASN A 280 0.53 11.10 3.10
N PRO A 281 1.03 10.00 3.69
CA PRO A 281 2.39 9.96 4.22
C PRO A 281 3.46 9.91 3.12
N GLY A 282 3.07 9.63 1.86
CA GLY A 282 3.97 9.31 0.77
C GLY A 282 4.57 7.92 0.88
N SER A 283 5.46 7.58 -0.07
CA SER A 283 6.19 6.31 -0.04
C SER A 283 7.62 6.48 -0.56
N ALA A 284 8.56 5.74 0.06
CA ALA A 284 9.95 5.58 -0.36
C ALA A 284 10.40 4.12 -0.13
N TYR A 285 9.52 3.18 -0.48
CA TYR A 285 9.70 1.75 -0.22
C TYR A 285 10.94 1.16 -0.88
N GLU A 286 11.33 1.65 -2.07
CA GLU A 286 12.53 1.19 -2.81
C GLU A 286 13.82 1.44 -2.03
N GLU A 287 13.84 2.47 -1.19
CA GLU A 287 14.94 2.79 -0.30
C GLU A 287 14.86 2.00 1.02
N GLY A 288 13.80 1.20 1.22
CA GLY A 288 13.49 0.54 2.47
C GLY A 288 13.11 1.51 3.58
N MET A 289 12.71 2.73 3.23
CA MET A 289 12.24 3.76 4.16
C MET A 289 10.73 3.69 4.28
N LEU A 290 10.23 3.39 5.48
CA LEU A 290 8.79 3.41 5.75
C LEU A 290 8.34 4.84 6.04
N MET A 291 7.53 5.40 5.17
CA MET A 291 6.84 6.67 5.41
C MET A 291 5.48 6.41 6.04
N ALA A 292 5.12 7.16 7.07
CA ALA A 292 3.92 6.88 7.84
C ALA A 292 3.36 8.14 8.54
N ALA A 293 2.15 8.01 9.07
CA ALA A 293 1.54 8.99 9.95
C ALA A 293 1.17 8.34 11.29
N ILE A 294 1.42 9.06 12.38
CA ILE A 294 0.95 8.71 13.72
C ILE A 294 -0.20 9.67 14.06
N ILE A 295 -1.37 9.14 14.40
CA ILE A 295 -2.55 9.93 14.67
C ILE A 295 -3.14 9.53 16.02
N GLY A 296 -3.28 10.49 16.94
CA GLY A 296 -3.98 10.30 18.21
C GLY A 296 -5.42 10.79 18.11
N LEU A 297 -6.39 9.93 18.41
CA LEU A 297 -7.80 10.24 18.37
C LEU A 297 -8.41 10.32 19.77
N ASP A 298 -9.40 11.19 19.93
CA ASP A 298 -10.17 11.37 21.17
C ASP A 298 -11.66 11.53 20.81
N THR A 299 -12.53 10.69 21.36
CA THR A 299 -13.97 10.69 21.03
C THR A 299 -14.68 12.00 21.37
N LYS A 300 -14.12 12.83 22.25
CA LYS A 300 -14.69 14.14 22.63
C LYS A 300 -14.06 15.31 21.87
N LYS A 301 -12.75 15.20 21.58
CA LYS A 301 -11.97 16.31 20.99
C LYS A 301 -11.67 16.11 19.51
N GLY A 302 -11.93 14.91 18.95
CA GLY A 302 -11.58 14.56 17.57
C GLY A 302 -10.10 14.20 17.45
N ILE A 303 -9.38 14.81 16.52
CA ILE A 303 -7.93 14.60 16.34
C ILE A 303 -7.17 15.37 17.44
N LYS A 304 -6.48 14.63 18.27
CA LYS A 304 -5.64 15.18 19.35
C LYS A 304 -4.25 15.60 18.85
N SER A 305 -3.68 14.80 17.98
CA SER A 305 -2.36 15.03 17.39
C SER A 305 -2.20 14.24 16.12
N TYR A 306 -1.34 14.71 15.22
CA TYR A 306 -0.82 13.93 14.12
C TYR A 306 0.64 14.30 13.84
N GLN A 307 1.38 13.36 13.29
CA GLN A 307 2.78 13.55 12.91
C GLN A 307 3.12 12.64 11.73
N LEU A 308 3.74 13.20 10.68
CA LEU A 308 4.37 12.43 9.62
C LEU A 308 5.76 11.99 10.08
N VAL A 309 6.05 10.71 9.92
CA VAL A 309 7.31 10.09 10.36
C VAL A 309 7.94 9.29 9.23
N ASN A 310 9.25 9.08 9.32
CA ASN A 310 10.01 8.18 8.45
C ASN A 310 10.78 7.19 9.35
N GLY A 311 10.92 5.92 8.89
CA GLY A 311 11.60 4.89 9.67
C GLY A 311 12.37 3.88 8.81
#